data_3feef69e71ef00547f4bc658a5fb0748
#
_entry.id   3feef69e71ef00547f4bc658a5fb0748
#
_cell.length_a   1.000
_cell.length_b   1.000
_cell.length_c   1.000
_cell.angle_alpha   90.00
_cell.angle_beta   90.00
_cell.angle_gamma   90.00
#
_symmetry.space_group_name_H-M   'P 1'
#
loop_
_entity.id
_entity.type
_entity.pdbx_description
1 polymer ?
#
loop_
_entity_poly.entity_id
_entity_poly.type
_entity_poly.pdbx_seq_one_letter_code
_entity_poly.pdbx_strand_id
1 'polypeptide(L)'
;HPDDETLGCGALIATISASGGRVYTAFVTDGAGSHPKAPGWSRKRIAGLRRTEAAAALRILGGEAALHLDWPDAAPPTPGDRAFERTADRLAAWCRARAIRRIAVTWDGEPHCDHEAAAALADAVAARIAVRLYHYLVWGWTIADLAKRVRSHRIVSIDTAAGKPRQRRAMACHRSQRGGRIVGAVENFRLPGMMLRLLDRPTTLLLEIPRAS
;
A
#
# COMPACT_ATOMS: atom_id res chain seq x y z
N HIS A 1 4.45 -0.82 1.08
CA HIS A 1 5.59 -0.32 0.29
C HIS A 1 5.12 0.64 -0.80
N PRO A 2 6.05 1.41 -1.42
CA PRO A 2 5.72 2.21 -2.61
C PRO A 2 5.48 1.31 -3.84
N ASP A 3 4.24 0.90 -4.09
CA ASP A 3 3.64 0.15 -5.19
C ASP A 3 2.39 -0.65 -4.76
N ASP A 4 2.27 -1.00 -3.47
CA ASP A 4 1.14 -1.77 -2.94
C ASP A 4 -0.20 -1.03 -3.14
N GLU A 5 -0.21 0.30 -2.96
CA GLU A 5 -1.38 1.14 -3.20
C GLU A 5 -1.81 1.10 -4.67
N THR A 6 -0.83 1.07 -5.57
CA THR A 6 -1.07 1.00 -7.01
C THR A 6 -1.60 -0.38 -7.40
N LEU A 7 -1.04 -1.47 -6.85
CA LEU A 7 -1.49 -2.85 -7.09
C LEU A 7 -2.88 -3.10 -6.51
N GLY A 8 -3.07 -2.84 -5.22
CA GLY A 8 -4.29 -3.20 -4.50
C GLY A 8 -5.45 -2.22 -4.69
N CYS A 9 -5.15 -0.91 -4.74
CA CYS A 9 -6.14 0.16 -4.74
C CYS A 9 -6.03 1.16 -5.89
N GLY A 10 -5.11 1.00 -6.85
CA GLY A 10 -4.85 2.00 -7.88
C GLY A 10 -6.08 2.38 -8.71
N ALA A 11 -6.89 1.39 -9.12
CA ALA A 11 -8.13 1.67 -9.83
C ALA A 11 -9.17 2.40 -8.95
N LEU A 12 -9.24 2.06 -7.66
CA LEU A 12 -10.11 2.74 -6.71
C LEU A 12 -9.69 4.19 -6.50
N ILE A 13 -8.39 4.46 -6.33
CA ILE A 13 -7.85 5.83 -6.24
C ILE A 13 -8.25 6.63 -7.49
N ALA A 14 -8.05 6.07 -8.69
CA ALA A 14 -8.39 6.72 -9.94
C ALA A 14 -9.90 6.97 -10.09
N THR A 15 -10.74 6.03 -9.63
CA THR A 15 -12.20 6.16 -9.68
C THR A 15 -12.69 7.26 -8.73
N ILE A 16 -12.20 7.27 -7.49
CA ILE A 16 -12.56 8.30 -6.51
C ILE A 16 -12.12 9.68 -6.99
N SER A 17 -10.88 9.80 -7.48
CA SER A 17 -10.36 11.06 -7.99
C SER A 17 -11.16 11.58 -9.20
N ALA A 18 -11.53 10.69 -10.12
CA ALA A 18 -12.37 11.06 -11.29
C ALA A 18 -13.76 11.55 -10.88
N SER A 19 -14.26 11.13 -9.74
CA SER A 19 -15.55 11.58 -9.16
C SER A 19 -15.40 12.84 -8.27
N GLY A 20 -14.25 13.51 -8.28
CA GLY A 20 -13.99 14.72 -7.49
C GLY A 20 -13.62 14.43 -6.02
N GLY A 21 -13.49 13.16 -5.63
CA GLY A 21 -13.04 12.79 -4.30
C GLY A 21 -11.52 12.96 -4.14
N ARG A 22 -11.08 13.20 -2.89
CA ARG A 22 -9.65 13.34 -2.55
C ARG A 22 -9.15 12.06 -1.91
N VAL A 23 -8.03 11.55 -2.40
CA VAL A 23 -7.37 10.36 -1.87
C VAL A 23 -5.94 10.71 -1.46
N TYR A 24 -5.62 10.46 -0.22
CA TYR A 24 -4.29 10.68 0.36
C TYR A 24 -3.62 9.34 0.59
N THR A 25 -2.33 9.27 0.31
CA THR A 25 -1.53 8.05 0.49
C THR A 25 -0.47 8.27 1.56
N ALA A 26 -0.32 7.31 2.47
CA ALA A 26 0.80 7.24 3.40
C ALA A 26 1.59 5.96 3.11
N PHE A 27 2.86 6.10 2.74
CA PHE A 27 3.78 4.98 2.61
C PHE A 27 4.42 4.70 3.97
N VAL A 28 4.27 3.48 4.46
CA VAL A 28 4.70 3.09 5.80
C VAL A 28 6.20 2.79 5.80
N THR A 29 6.66 1.95 4.88
CA THR A 29 8.07 1.56 4.77
C THR A 29 8.75 2.20 3.55
N ASP A 30 10.09 2.30 3.63
CA ASP A 30 10.90 2.98 2.61
C ASP A 30 11.10 2.16 1.32
N GLY A 31 10.77 0.86 1.37
CA GLY A 31 10.92 -0.06 0.25
C GLY A 31 12.37 -0.35 -0.16
N ALA A 32 13.33 -0.04 0.70
CA ALA A 32 14.76 -0.16 0.36
C ALA A 32 15.30 -1.60 0.41
N GLY A 33 14.51 -2.56 0.88
CA GLY A 33 14.87 -3.98 0.96
C GLY A 33 14.73 -4.74 -0.36
N SER A 34 14.08 -4.16 -1.37
CA SER A 34 13.74 -4.86 -2.62
C SER A 34 14.93 -5.37 -3.44
N HIS A 35 16.12 -4.77 -3.29
CA HIS A 35 17.31 -5.14 -4.05
C HIS A 35 18.54 -5.13 -3.14
N PRO A 36 18.66 -6.11 -2.24
CA PRO A 36 19.78 -6.16 -1.29
C PRO A 36 21.11 -6.32 -2.01
N LYS A 37 22.13 -5.59 -1.53
CA LYS A 37 23.51 -5.66 -2.03
C LYS A 37 23.68 -5.37 -3.54
N ALA A 38 22.76 -4.65 -4.16
CA ALA A 38 22.91 -4.24 -5.56
C ALA A 38 24.13 -3.32 -5.73
N PRO A 39 25.09 -3.63 -6.64
CA PRO A 39 26.27 -2.80 -6.84
C PRO A 39 25.92 -1.37 -7.23
N GLY A 40 26.50 -0.40 -6.53
CA GLY A 40 26.23 1.03 -6.76
C GLY A 40 24.84 1.53 -6.29
N TRP A 41 24.07 0.71 -5.59
CA TRP A 41 22.75 1.05 -5.05
C TRP A 41 22.73 0.96 -3.51
N SER A 42 22.88 2.09 -2.85
CA SER A 42 22.63 2.15 -1.39
C SER A 42 21.13 2.04 -1.09
N ARG A 43 20.76 1.59 0.12
CA ARG A 43 19.34 1.60 0.59
C ARG A 43 18.70 2.98 0.39
N LYS A 44 19.39 4.07 0.73
CA LYS A 44 18.93 5.45 0.53
C LYS A 44 18.64 5.75 -0.95
N ARG A 45 19.47 5.28 -1.87
CA ARG A 45 19.27 5.48 -3.31
C ARG A 45 18.05 4.68 -3.82
N ILE A 46 17.87 3.44 -3.34
CA ILE A 46 16.71 2.61 -3.68
C ILE A 46 15.42 3.26 -3.15
N ALA A 47 15.38 3.66 -1.88
CA ALA A 47 14.24 4.36 -1.28
C ALA A 47 13.89 5.64 -2.05
N GLY A 48 14.88 6.45 -2.40
CA GLY A 48 14.67 7.68 -3.18
C GLY A 48 14.10 7.41 -4.58
N LEU A 49 14.58 6.36 -5.25
CA LEU A 49 14.05 5.92 -6.54
C LEU A 49 12.59 5.49 -6.42
N ARG A 50 12.26 4.60 -5.47
CA ARG A 50 10.90 4.09 -5.25
C ARG A 50 9.94 5.22 -4.88
N ARG A 51 10.37 6.19 -4.07
CA ARG A 51 9.60 7.39 -3.75
C ARG A 51 9.27 8.21 -5.00
N THR A 52 10.23 8.39 -5.90
CA THR A 52 10.03 9.08 -7.18
C THR A 52 9.06 8.34 -8.09
N GLU A 53 9.19 7.01 -8.17
CA GLU A 53 8.29 6.15 -8.96
C GLU A 53 6.86 6.21 -8.41
N ALA A 54 6.69 6.12 -7.09
CA ALA A 54 5.39 6.22 -6.43
C ALA A 54 4.73 7.60 -6.63
N ALA A 55 5.51 8.68 -6.54
CA ALA A 55 4.98 10.03 -6.81
C ALA A 55 4.51 10.18 -8.26
N ALA A 56 5.20 9.56 -9.22
CA ALA A 56 4.76 9.53 -10.62
C ALA A 56 3.49 8.70 -10.80
N ALA A 57 3.38 7.55 -10.12
CA ALA A 57 2.21 6.70 -10.12
C ALA A 57 0.98 7.42 -9.54
N LEU A 58 1.12 8.05 -8.38
CA LEU A 58 0.03 8.79 -7.72
C LEU A 58 -0.48 9.95 -8.58
N ARG A 59 0.39 10.69 -9.28
CA ARG A 59 -0.05 11.73 -10.22
C ARG A 59 -0.94 11.18 -11.34
N ILE A 60 -0.62 9.99 -11.87
CA ILE A 60 -1.45 9.33 -12.90
C ILE A 60 -2.79 8.90 -12.31
N LEU A 61 -2.80 8.42 -11.08
CA LEU A 61 -4.02 8.00 -10.38
C LEU A 61 -4.90 9.19 -9.95
N GLY A 62 -4.34 10.38 -9.88
CA GLY A 62 -5.02 11.58 -9.37
C GLY A 62 -5.05 11.63 -7.84
N GLY A 63 -4.15 10.93 -7.17
CA GLY A 63 -3.96 11.01 -5.73
C GLY A 63 -3.22 12.28 -5.31
N GLU A 64 -3.44 12.69 -4.07
CA GLU A 64 -2.75 13.83 -3.44
C GLU A 64 -1.28 13.47 -3.13
N ALA A 65 -0.48 14.49 -2.79
CA ALA A 65 0.91 14.27 -2.37
C ALA A 65 1.00 13.32 -1.17
N ALA A 66 1.91 12.35 -1.27
CA ALA A 66 2.06 11.30 -0.27
C ALA A 66 2.76 11.76 1.01
N LEU A 67 2.35 11.17 2.13
CA LEU A 67 3.13 11.15 3.36
C LEU A 67 4.08 9.95 3.33
N HIS A 68 5.34 10.14 3.74
CA HIS A 68 6.29 9.05 3.94
C HIS A 68 6.62 8.92 5.42
N LEU A 69 6.46 7.71 5.97
CA LEU A 69 6.72 7.41 7.38
C LEU A 69 8.13 6.84 7.59
N ASP A 70 8.72 6.32 6.51
CA ASP A 70 10.12 5.90 6.41
C ASP A 70 10.54 4.81 7.41
N TRP A 71 9.62 3.92 7.78
CA TRP A 71 10.03 2.73 8.50
C TRP A 71 10.96 1.87 7.64
N PRO A 72 11.96 1.22 8.24
CA PRO A 72 12.84 0.32 7.50
C PRO A 72 12.06 -0.83 6.88
N ASP A 73 12.24 -1.05 5.58
CA ASP A 73 11.71 -2.21 4.84
C ASP A 73 12.23 -3.52 5.45
N ALA A 74 11.32 -4.46 5.71
CA ALA A 74 11.51 -5.76 6.36
C ALA A 74 11.94 -5.69 7.86
N ALA A 75 11.89 -4.50 8.48
CA ALA A 75 12.20 -4.32 9.89
C ALA A 75 11.36 -3.18 10.51
N PRO A 76 10.02 -3.20 10.36
CA PRO A 76 9.15 -2.17 10.90
C PRO A 76 9.13 -2.21 12.43
N PRO A 77 8.90 -1.06 13.11
CA PRO A 77 8.59 -1.04 14.53
C PRO A 77 7.33 -1.84 14.84
N THR A 78 7.26 -2.41 16.04
CA THR A 78 6.13 -3.21 16.51
C THR A 78 5.24 -2.41 17.49
N PRO A 79 3.96 -2.79 17.68
CA PRO A 79 3.10 -2.20 18.70
C PRO A 79 3.76 -2.21 20.07
N GLY A 80 3.72 -1.06 20.79
CA GLY A 80 4.40 -0.85 22.05
C GLY A 80 5.78 -0.18 21.93
N ASP A 81 6.41 -0.23 20.78
CA ASP A 81 7.65 0.51 20.52
C ASP A 81 7.38 2.02 20.50
N ARG A 82 8.26 2.81 21.12
CA ARG A 82 8.15 4.28 21.10
C ARG A 82 8.12 4.85 19.68
N ALA A 83 8.78 4.20 18.73
CA ALA A 83 8.78 4.60 17.31
C ALA A 83 7.41 4.34 16.67
N PHE A 84 6.80 3.18 16.96
CA PHE A 84 5.47 2.82 16.51
C PHE A 84 4.43 3.83 17.04
N GLU A 85 4.40 4.06 18.35
CA GLU A 85 3.41 4.95 18.99
C GLU A 85 3.51 6.39 18.48
N ARG A 86 4.73 6.93 18.35
CA ARG A 86 4.93 8.27 17.76
C ARG A 86 4.43 8.33 16.31
N THR A 87 4.61 7.26 15.54
CA THR A 87 4.14 7.22 14.16
C THR A 87 2.63 7.15 14.11
N ALA A 88 1.99 6.37 14.98
CA ALA A 88 0.53 6.31 15.10
C ALA A 88 -0.07 7.68 15.46
N ASP A 89 0.52 8.39 16.41
CA ASP A 89 0.10 9.75 16.80
C ASP A 89 0.25 10.75 15.64
N ARG A 90 1.39 10.72 14.95
CA ARG A 90 1.66 11.57 13.77
C ARG A 90 0.67 11.30 12.66
N LEU A 91 0.40 10.03 12.35
CA LEU A 91 -0.52 9.65 11.28
C LEU A 91 -1.97 9.99 11.65
N ALA A 92 -2.38 9.78 12.91
CA ALA A 92 -3.69 10.18 13.40
C ALA A 92 -3.90 11.71 13.31
N ALA A 93 -2.90 12.50 13.70
CA ALA A 93 -2.94 13.96 13.55
C ALA A 93 -3.04 14.39 12.08
N TRP A 94 -2.26 13.74 11.19
CA TRP A 94 -2.29 14.00 9.76
C TRP A 94 -3.65 13.66 9.12
N CYS A 95 -4.28 12.57 9.55
CA CYS A 95 -5.62 12.16 9.15
C CYS A 95 -6.68 13.16 9.63
N ARG A 96 -6.63 13.60 10.90
CA ARG A 96 -7.56 14.62 11.44
C ARG A 96 -7.49 15.92 10.66
N ALA A 97 -6.28 16.42 10.38
CA ALA A 97 -6.06 17.66 9.63
C ALA A 97 -6.63 17.63 8.20
N ARG A 98 -6.89 16.42 7.66
CA ARG A 98 -7.44 16.20 6.31
C ARG A 98 -8.87 15.69 6.33
N ALA A 99 -9.50 15.63 7.50
CA ALA A 99 -10.84 15.11 7.70
C ALA A 99 -11.03 13.69 7.10
N ILE A 100 -10.00 12.83 7.21
CA ILE A 100 -10.05 11.45 6.73
C ILE A 100 -11.13 10.69 7.51
N ARG A 101 -12.01 10.02 6.79
CA ARG A 101 -13.11 9.22 7.36
C ARG A 101 -12.97 7.72 7.07
N ARG A 102 -12.14 7.35 6.11
CA ARG A 102 -11.90 5.96 5.69
C ARG A 102 -10.43 5.76 5.47
N ILE A 103 -9.90 4.65 5.96
CA ILE A 103 -8.54 4.20 5.72
C ILE A 103 -8.62 2.84 5.03
N ALA A 104 -7.84 2.66 3.97
CA ALA A 104 -7.58 1.37 3.36
C ALA A 104 -6.11 1.05 3.52
N VAL A 105 -5.78 -0.15 3.97
CA VAL A 105 -4.42 -0.63 4.23
C VAL A 105 -4.29 -2.07 3.73
N THR A 106 -3.10 -2.57 3.55
CA THR A 106 -2.84 -3.98 3.24
C THR A 106 -3.44 -4.89 4.31
N TRP A 107 -3.94 -6.06 3.91
CA TRP A 107 -4.57 -7.01 4.83
C TRP A 107 -3.54 -7.54 5.84
N ASP A 108 -3.95 -7.71 7.11
CA ASP A 108 -3.13 -8.23 8.21
C ASP A 108 -2.74 -9.72 8.06
N GLY A 109 -3.48 -10.48 7.25
CA GLY A 109 -3.16 -11.87 6.89
C GLY A 109 -2.25 -12.01 5.66
N GLU A 110 -1.65 -10.94 5.16
CA GLU A 110 -0.67 -10.97 4.07
C GLU A 110 0.64 -11.65 4.50
N PRO A 111 1.30 -12.41 3.62
CA PRO A 111 2.54 -13.11 3.96
C PRO A 111 3.77 -12.16 3.94
N HIS A 112 3.68 -11.01 4.59
CA HIS A 112 4.75 -10.00 4.66
C HIS A 112 4.65 -9.18 5.95
N CYS A 113 5.74 -9.15 6.73
CA CYS A 113 5.77 -8.47 8.04
C CYS A 113 5.45 -6.96 7.96
N ASP A 114 5.82 -6.29 6.87
CA ASP A 114 5.52 -4.87 6.67
C ASP A 114 4.02 -4.62 6.43
N HIS A 115 3.31 -5.58 5.84
CA HIS A 115 1.86 -5.51 5.66
C HIS A 115 1.13 -5.70 6.98
N GLU A 116 1.58 -6.66 7.80
CA GLU A 116 1.08 -6.86 9.17
C GLU A 116 1.31 -5.60 10.02
N ALA A 117 2.52 -5.02 9.96
CA ALA A 117 2.86 -3.80 10.68
C ALA A 117 2.06 -2.58 10.20
N ALA A 118 1.79 -2.47 8.89
CA ALA A 118 0.96 -1.41 8.33
C ALA A 118 -0.49 -1.54 8.78
N ALA A 119 -1.04 -2.77 8.85
CA ALA A 119 -2.38 -3.04 9.36
C ALA A 119 -2.46 -2.68 10.86
N ALA A 120 -1.50 -3.13 11.68
CA ALA A 120 -1.44 -2.78 13.10
C ALA A 120 -1.33 -1.26 13.33
N LEU A 121 -0.58 -0.54 12.48
CA LEU A 121 -0.51 0.92 12.53
C LEU A 121 -1.86 1.56 12.19
N ALA A 122 -2.58 1.04 11.21
CA ALA A 122 -3.91 1.55 10.84
C ALA A 122 -4.94 1.30 11.95
N ASP A 123 -4.89 0.14 12.65
CA ASP A 123 -5.70 -0.15 13.83
C ASP A 123 -5.40 0.84 14.97
N ALA A 124 -4.13 1.08 15.24
CA ALA A 124 -3.71 2.05 16.26
C ALA A 124 -4.18 3.48 15.93
N VAL A 125 -4.21 3.86 14.64
CA VAL A 125 -4.79 5.13 14.19
C VAL A 125 -6.30 5.13 14.35
N ALA A 126 -7.00 4.05 13.99
CA ALA A 126 -8.45 3.93 14.12
C ALA A 126 -8.91 3.97 15.59
N ALA A 127 -8.09 3.50 16.52
CA ALA A 127 -8.32 3.66 17.97
C ALA A 127 -8.19 5.12 18.46
N ARG A 128 -7.46 5.99 17.73
CA ARG A 128 -7.22 7.38 18.07
C ARG A 128 -8.17 8.37 17.40
N ILE A 129 -8.81 7.95 16.31
CA ILE A 129 -9.71 8.80 15.53
C ILE A 129 -10.90 8.00 14.98
N ALA A 130 -12.05 8.66 14.78
CA ALA A 130 -13.26 8.01 14.29
C ALA A 130 -13.19 7.79 12.77
N VAL A 131 -12.56 6.71 12.32
CA VAL A 131 -12.49 6.30 10.91
C VAL A 131 -13.09 4.91 10.70
N ARG A 132 -13.47 4.60 9.45
CA ARG A 132 -13.74 3.23 9.02
C ARG A 132 -12.45 2.65 8.42
N LEU A 133 -12.13 1.43 8.82
CA LEU A 133 -10.94 0.73 8.36
C LEU A 133 -11.32 -0.38 7.38
N TYR A 134 -10.55 -0.48 6.32
CA TYR A 134 -10.67 -1.49 5.29
C TYR A 134 -9.31 -2.10 5.00
N HIS A 135 -9.27 -3.41 4.78
CA HIS A 135 -8.08 -4.07 4.27
C HIS A 135 -8.24 -4.38 2.77
N TYR A 136 -7.18 -4.20 2.01
CA TYR A 136 -7.10 -4.63 0.62
C TYR A 136 -6.01 -5.69 0.46
N LEU A 137 -6.16 -6.51 -0.57
CA LEU A 137 -5.26 -7.64 -0.83
C LEU A 137 -4.22 -7.27 -1.87
N VAL A 138 -2.96 -7.63 -1.59
CA VAL A 138 -1.83 -7.62 -2.51
C VAL A 138 -1.32 -9.04 -2.68
N TRP A 139 -0.47 -9.52 -1.79
CA TRP A 139 0.02 -10.91 -1.80
C TRP A 139 -1.03 -11.92 -1.33
N GLY A 140 -2.04 -11.50 -0.61
CA GLY A 140 -3.17 -12.33 -0.20
C GLY A 140 -3.79 -13.10 -1.37
N TRP A 141 -3.76 -12.55 -2.57
CA TRP A 141 -4.23 -13.21 -3.80
C TRP A 141 -3.42 -14.46 -4.17
N THR A 142 -2.24 -14.66 -3.61
CA THR A 142 -1.40 -15.84 -3.84
C THR A 142 -1.66 -16.97 -2.84
N ILE A 143 -2.48 -16.73 -1.82
CA ILE A 143 -2.79 -17.69 -0.77
C ILE A 143 -3.85 -18.67 -1.28
N ALA A 144 -3.55 -19.97 -1.25
CA ALA A 144 -4.42 -21.00 -1.81
C ALA A 144 -5.80 -21.06 -1.12
N ASP A 145 -5.86 -20.87 0.21
CA ASP A 145 -7.07 -20.93 1.03
C ASP A 145 -7.64 -19.54 1.39
N LEU A 146 -7.36 -18.51 0.57
CA LEU A 146 -7.79 -17.13 0.80
C LEU A 146 -9.28 -17.01 1.14
N ALA A 147 -10.16 -17.66 0.37
CA ALA A 147 -11.60 -17.59 0.58
C ALA A 147 -12.01 -18.08 1.98
N LYS A 148 -11.33 -19.10 2.52
CA LYS A 148 -11.54 -19.58 3.87
C LYS A 148 -11.07 -18.56 4.91
N ARG A 149 -9.92 -17.93 4.68
CA ARG A 149 -9.32 -16.95 5.62
C ARG A 149 -10.15 -15.67 5.73
N VAL A 150 -10.72 -15.19 4.63
CA VAL A 150 -11.49 -13.95 4.62
C VAL A 150 -13.01 -14.14 4.84
N ARG A 151 -13.48 -15.37 5.04
CA ARG A 151 -14.93 -15.68 5.12
C ARG A 151 -15.68 -14.97 6.25
N SER A 152 -14.97 -14.59 7.33
CA SER A 152 -15.56 -13.85 8.48
C SER A 152 -15.63 -12.35 8.24
N HIS A 153 -14.98 -11.83 7.19
CA HIS A 153 -14.97 -10.41 6.87
C HIS A 153 -16.19 -10.05 6.01
N ARG A 154 -16.71 -8.86 6.24
CA ARG A 154 -17.63 -8.25 5.29
C ARG A 154 -16.85 -7.77 4.06
N ILE A 155 -17.11 -8.39 2.92
CA ILE A 155 -16.44 -8.02 1.66
C ILE A 155 -17.24 -6.91 0.98
N VAL A 156 -16.55 -5.81 0.68
CA VAL A 156 -17.07 -4.68 -0.10
C VAL A 156 -16.45 -4.76 -1.48
N SER A 157 -17.27 -5.01 -2.50
CA SER A 157 -16.84 -5.01 -3.91
C SER A 157 -17.21 -3.68 -4.55
N ILE A 158 -16.24 -3.00 -5.12
CA ILE A 158 -16.43 -1.69 -5.77
C ILE A 158 -16.07 -1.84 -7.24
N ASP A 159 -16.98 -1.46 -8.13
CA ASP A 159 -16.67 -1.37 -9.56
C ASP A 159 -15.65 -0.25 -9.80
N THR A 160 -14.51 -0.63 -10.32
CA THR A 160 -13.40 0.26 -10.61
C THR A 160 -12.89 0.11 -12.05
N ALA A 161 -13.71 -0.47 -12.93
CA ALA A 161 -13.35 -0.73 -14.33
C ALA A 161 -12.86 0.54 -15.04
N ALA A 162 -13.51 1.67 -14.82
CA ALA A 162 -13.12 2.97 -15.38
C ALA A 162 -11.74 3.46 -14.92
N GLY A 163 -11.29 3.06 -13.73
CA GLY A 163 -9.96 3.42 -13.18
C GLY A 163 -8.81 2.55 -13.71
N LYS A 164 -9.10 1.39 -14.31
CA LYS A 164 -8.09 0.41 -14.74
C LYS A 164 -7.04 0.95 -15.72
N PRO A 165 -7.39 1.74 -16.75
CA PRO A 165 -6.38 2.30 -17.64
C PRO A 165 -5.34 3.17 -16.90
N ARG A 166 -5.79 3.96 -15.91
CA ARG A 166 -4.89 4.77 -15.07
C ARG A 166 -4.04 3.88 -14.16
N GLN A 167 -4.63 2.85 -13.55
CA GLN A 167 -3.90 1.88 -12.71
C GLN A 167 -2.77 1.19 -13.50
N ARG A 168 -3.03 0.69 -14.72
CA ARG A 168 -1.99 0.07 -15.56
C ARG A 168 -0.86 1.05 -15.90
N ARG A 169 -1.19 2.30 -16.23
CA ARG A 169 -0.19 3.35 -16.50
C ARG A 169 0.59 3.71 -15.24
N ALA A 170 -0.05 3.82 -14.09
CA ALA A 170 0.60 4.06 -12.82
C ALA A 170 1.55 2.93 -12.44
N MET A 171 1.12 1.66 -12.61
CA MET A 171 1.99 0.50 -12.36
C MET A 171 3.23 0.50 -13.26
N ALA A 172 3.15 1.05 -14.47
CA ALA A 172 4.31 1.19 -15.35
C ALA A 172 5.37 2.19 -14.83
N CYS A 173 5.02 3.06 -13.87
CA CYS A 173 5.98 3.95 -13.21
C CYS A 173 6.90 3.22 -12.22
N HIS A 174 6.46 2.12 -11.62
CA HIS A 174 7.24 1.31 -10.68
C HIS A 174 8.26 0.41 -11.40
N ARG A 175 9.14 1.05 -12.16
CA ARG A 175 10.10 0.37 -13.05
C ARG A 175 11.10 -0.47 -12.28
N SER A 176 11.52 -0.02 -11.09
CA SER A 176 12.44 -0.77 -10.23
C SER A 176 11.84 -2.12 -9.81
N GLN A 177 10.53 -2.18 -9.62
CA GLN A 177 9.82 -3.39 -9.17
C GLN A 177 9.37 -4.31 -10.32
N ARG A 178 9.51 -3.85 -11.56
CA ARG A 178 9.18 -4.63 -12.77
C ARG A 178 10.40 -5.21 -13.46
N GLY A 179 11.58 -4.98 -12.91
CA GLY A 179 12.87 -5.42 -13.45
C GLY A 179 13.48 -4.44 -14.45
N GLY A 180 14.82 -4.46 -14.54
CA GLY A 180 15.58 -3.74 -15.55
C GLY A 180 16.11 -2.36 -15.15
N ARG A 181 15.76 -1.81 -13.96
CA ARG A 181 16.32 -0.52 -13.52
C ARG A 181 17.42 -0.66 -12.47
N ILE A 182 17.31 -1.65 -11.61
CA ILE A 182 18.38 -2.02 -10.66
C ILE A 182 18.89 -3.38 -11.10
N VAL A 183 20.15 -3.49 -11.38
CA VAL A 183 20.78 -4.70 -11.89
C VAL A 183 21.92 -5.16 -10.98
N GLY A 184 22.22 -6.46 -10.98
CA GLY A 184 23.34 -7.04 -10.26
C GLY A 184 23.11 -7.26 -8.76
N ALA A 185 21.92 -7.09 -8.24
CA ALA A 185 21.62 -7.53 -6.88
C ALA A 185 21.66 -9.06 -6.78
N VAL A 186 22.08 -9.56 -5.61
CA VAL A 186 22.09 -11.02 -5.33
C VAL A 186 20.66 -11.58 -5.39
N GLU A 187 19.71 -10.78 -4.87
CA GLU A 187 18.27 -11.05 -4.97
C GLU A 187 17.61 -9.84 -5.63
N ASN A 188 17.17 -10.03 -6.85
CA ASN A 188 16.45 -8.98 -7.60
C ASN A 188 14.96 -9.19 -7.39
N PHE A 189 14.33 -8.34 -6.61
CA PHE A 189 12.87 -8.35 -6.56
C PHE A 189 12.29 -7.95 -7.91
N ARG A 190 11.34 -8.76 -8.37
CA ARG A 190 10.53 -8.47 -9.55
C ARG A 190 9.11 -8.92 -9.28
N LEU A 191 8.16 -8.03 -9.46
CA LEU A 191 6.74 -8.37 -9.36
C LEU A 191 6.39 -9.54 -10.28
N PRO A 192 5.87 -10.65 -9.72
CA PRO A 192 5.45 -11.80 -10.52
C PRO A 192 4.35 -11.42 -11.53
N GLY A 193 4.36 -12.05 -12.70
CA GLY A 193 3.33 -11.80 -13.72
C GLY A 193 1.91 -12.06 -13.23
N MET A 194 1.71 -13.01 -12.29
CA MET A 194 0.41 -13.24 -11.67
C MET A 194 -0.10 -12.01 -10.90
N MET A 195 0.78 -11.25 -10.24
CA MET A 195 0.42 -10.02 -9.54
C MET A 195 -0.01 -8.94 -10.54
N LEU A 196 0.63 -8.87 -11.69
CA LEU A 196 0.24 -7.92 -12.74
C LEU A 196 -1.13 -8.25 -13.34
N ARG A 197 -1.55 -9.52 -13.35
CA ARG A 197 -2.90 -9.93 -13.78
C ARG A 197 -4.01 -9.42 -12.85
N LEU A 198 -3.70 -9.05 -11.60
CA LEU A 198 -4.67 -8.40 -10.71
C LEU A 198 -5.16 -7.05 -11.28
N LEU A 199 -4.35 -6.41 -12.12
CA LEU A 199 -4.72 -5.17 -12.80
C LEU A 199 -5.87 -5.37 -13.80
N ASP A 200 -6.19 -6.62 -14.17
CA ASP A 200 -7.27 -6.93 -15.13
C ASP A 200 -8.63 -7.12 -14.44
N ARG A 201 -8.68 -7.24 -13.12
CA ARG A 201 -9.93 -7.36 -12.37
C ARG A 201 -10.73 -6.06 -12.46
N PRO A 202 -12.02 -6.09 -12.83
CA PRO A 202 -12.83 -4.88 -13.00
C PRO A 202 -13.21 -4.24 -11.65
N THR A 203 -13.10 -5.00 -10.55
CA THR A 203 -13.49 -4.55 -9.21
C THR A 203 -12.29 -4.45 -8.27
N THR A 204 -12.38 -3.55 -7.29
CA THR A 204 -11.53 -3.55 -6.10
C THR A 204 -12.29 -4.19 -4.96
N LEU A 205 -11.69 -5.18 -4.30
CA LEU A 205 -12.26 -5.83 -3.11
C LEU A 205 -11.63 -5.26 -1.86
N LEU A 206 -12.46 -4.89 -0.90
CA LEU A 206 -12.06 -4.42 0.41
C LEU A 206 -12.71 -5.31 1.48
N LEU A 207 -11.94 -5.67 2.50
CA LEU A 207 -12.42 -6.34 3.70
C LEU A 207 -12.73 -5.25 4.73
N GLU A 208 -13.99 -5.09 5.13
CA GLU A 208 -14.36 -4.11 6.15
C GLU A 208 -13.99 -4.64 7.53
N ILE A 209 -13.27 -3.84 8.30
CA ILE A 209 -12.87 -4.17 9.66
C ILE A 209 -13.92 -3.64 10.62
N PRO A 210 -14.51 -4.50 11.47
CA PRO A 210 -15.46 -4.07 12.49
C PRO A 210 -14.84 -3.00 13.40
N ARG A 211 -15.61 -2.00 13.77
CA ARG A 211 -15.15 -1.07 14.80
C ARG A 211 -15.04 -1.83 16.12
N ALA A 212 -13.94 -1.61 16.85
CA ALA A 212 -13.91 -1.99 18.25
C ALA A 212 -15.05 -1.24 18.97
N SER A 213 -15.92 -2.03 19.63
CA SER A 213 -17.04 -1.54 20.43
C SER A 213 -16.57 -0.81 21.69
#